data_d5f7a5e80f75b0f6b409677661e0dbe7
#
_entry.id   d5f7a5e80f75b0f6b409677661e0dbe7
#
_cell.length_a   1.000
_cell.length_b   1.000
_cell.length_c   1.000
_cell.angle_alpha   90.00
_cell.angle_beta   90.00
_cell.angle_gamma   90.00
#
_symmetry.space_group_name_H-M   'P 1'
#
loop_
_entity.id
_entity.type
_entity.pdbx_description
1 polymer ?
#
loop_
_entity_poly.entity_id
_entity_poly.type
_entity_poly.pdbx_seq_one_letter_code
_entity_poly.pdbx_strand_id
1 'polypeptide(L)'
;MTIFVDMDEVIANTYQAHVDLYNREHNGNLSASDCFGKEVWQCVPLEHQDGVKKHAYRLGFFKDLEVIPGSQKVLEELSAKHRVYIASAAMQFPNSLKEKSDWLDEHFPFIPWQNRILCGHKHILKGDVLIDDRAYNLKNFDGRPILFSSPHNLAQDDLERADSWEDIATKLL
;
A
#
# COMPACT_ATOMS: atom_id res chain seq x y z
N MET A 1 7.67 -1.71 20.30
CA MET A 1 6.64 -2.49 19.58
C MET A 1 7.23 -3.11 18.32
N THR A 2 6.59 -4.15 17.79
CA THR A 2 6.81 -4.68 16.44
C THR A 2 5.67 -4.20 15.55
N ILE A 3 5.99 -3.39 14.53
CA ILE A 3 5.03 -2.74 13.65
C ILE A 3 5.22 -3.27 12.23
N PHE A 4 4.17 -3.78 11.63
CA PHE A 4 4.13 -4.13 10.22
C PHE A 4 3.40 -3.06 9.43
N VAL A 5 3.94 -2.70 8.28
CA VAL A 5 3.41 -1.67 7.39
C VAL A 5 3.29 -2.24 5.98
N ASP A 6 2.12 -2.16 5.39
CA ASP A 6 1.98 -2.51 3.96
C ASP A 6 2.73 -1.51 3.07
N MET A 7 2.99 -1.92 1.85
CA MET A 7 3.65 -1.08 0.87
C MET A 7 2.63 -0.35 -0.02
N ASP A 8 1.82 -1.12 -0.76
CA ASP A 8 0.89 -0.58 -1.75
C ASP A 8 -0.21 0.23 -1.05
N GLU A 9 -0.47 1.46 -1.52
CA GLU A 9 -1.48 2.40 -1.00
C GLU A 9 -1.30 2.82 0.47
N VAL A 10 -0.20 2.39 1.11
CA VAL A 10 0.19 2.83 2.46
C VAL A 10 1.45 3.70 2.42
N ILE A 11 2.49 3.28 1.69
CA ILE A 11 3.71 4.06 1.49
C ILE A 11 3.99 4.38 0.01
N ALA A 12 3.46 3.56 -0.91
CA ALA A 12 3.57 3.73 -2.36
C ALA A 12 2.19 3.92 -2.99
N ASN A 13 2.02 4.95 -3.80
CA ASN A 13 0.73 5.34 -4.40
C ASN A 13 0.40 4.48 -5.64
N THR A 14 0.13 3.20 -5.42
CA THR A 14 -0.19 2.23 -6.46
C THR A 14 -1.53 2.55 -7.13
N TYR A 15 -2.48 3.09 -6.36
CA TYR A 15 -3.80 3.48 -6.87
C TYR A 15 -3.67 4.55 -7.96
N GLN A 16 -2.88 5.61 -7.71
CA GLN A 16 -2.63 6.66 -8.70
C GLN A 16 -1.91 6.11 -9.93
N ALA A 17 -0.96 5.19 -9.74
CA ALA A 17 -0.27 4.55 -10.88
C ALA A 17 -1.25 3.78 -11.80
N HIS A 18 -2.27 3.12 -11.24
CA HIS A 18 -3.34 2.49 -12.04
C HIS A 18 -4.16 3.52 -12.81
N VAL A 19 -4.53 4.64 -12.17
CA VAL A 19 -5.28 5.74 -12.79
C VAL A 19 -4.47 6.37 -13.94
N ASP A 20 -3.21 6.69 -13.70
CA ASP A 20 -2.33 7.32 -14.69
C ASP A 20 -2.07 6.41 -15.89
N LEU A 21 -1.86 5.12 -15.64
CA LEU A 21 -1.65 4.15 -16.70
C LEU A 21 -2.90 4.00 -17.57
N TYR A 22 -4.08 3.88 -16.93
CA TYR A 22 -5.35 3.85 -17.64
C TYR A 22 -5.56 5.08 -18.50
N ASN A 23 -5.35 6.28 -17.95
CA ASN A 23 -5.52 7.54 -18.68
C ASN A 23 -4.58 7.64 -19.89
N ARG A 24 -3.33 7.19 -19.74
CA ARG A 24 -2.38 7.14 -20.87
C ARG A 24 -2.81 6.18 -21.99
N GLU A 25 -3.34 5.02 -21.63
CA GLU A 25 -3.72 3.98 -22.60
C GLU A 25 -5.01 4.30 -23.36
N HIS A 26 -5.92 5.02 -22.71
CA HIS A 26 -7.27 5.25 -23.26
C HIS A 26 -7.57 6.73 -23.51
N ASN A 27 -6.56 7.63 -23.43
CA ASN A 27 -6.76 9.09 -23.47
C ASN A 27 -7.87 9.53 -22.51
N GLY A 28 -7.91 8.89 -21.32
CA GLY A 28 -8.91 9.12 -20.29
C GLY A 28 -8.60 10.34 -19.41
N ASN A 29 -9.54 10.69 -18.55
CA ASN A 29 -9.43 11.75 -17.56
C ASN A 29 -9.94 11.29 -16.19
N LEU A 30 -9.85 10.00 -15.90
CA LEU A 30 -10.23 9.42 -14.62
C LEU A 30 -9.38 10.05 -13.50
N SER A 31 -9.98 10.35 -12.37
CA SER A 31 -9.28 10.73 -11.13
C SER A 31 -9.58 9.73 -10.01
N ALA A 32 -8.69 9.66 -9.02
CA ALA A 32 -8.91 8.80 -7.86
C ALA A 32 -10.20 9.18 -7.09
N SER A 33 -10.59 10.46 -7.09
CA SER A 33 -11.82 10.94 -6.46
C SER A 33 -13.11 10.43 -7.14
N ASP A 34 -13.04 10.02 -8.41
CA ASP A 34 -14.18 9.43 -9.11
C ASP A 34 -14.47 7.99 -8.67
N CYS A 35 -13.56 7.41 -7.88
CA CYS A 35 -13.55 5.99 -7.53
C CYS A 35 -13.86 5.72 -6.04
N PHE A 36 -14.65 6.57 -5.38
CA PHE A 36 -14.98 6.41 -3.97
C PHE A 36 -15.50 5.00 -3.65
N GLY A 37 -14.81 4.30 -2.73
CA GLY A 37 -15.17 2.96 -2.28
C GLY A 37 -14.97 1.85 -3.32
N LYS A 38 -14.22 2.12 -4.41
CA LYS A 38 -14.04 1.19 -5.52
C LYS A 38 -12.57 1.04 -5.91
N GLU A 39 -12.24 -0.10 -6.47
CA GLU A 39 -10.98 -0.29 -7.19
C GLU A 39 -10.99 0.47 -8.53
N VAL A 40 -9.82 0.87 -9.04
CA VAL A 40 -9.72 1.58 -10.32
C VAL A 40 -10.40 0.83 -11.46
N TRP A 41 -10.25 -0.51 -11.53
CA TRP A 41 -10.86 -1.32 -12.55
C TRP A 41 -12.41 -1.29 -12.53
N GLN A 42 -13.02 -0.97 -11.39
CA GLN A 42 -14.49 -0.84 -11.27
C GLN A 42 -15.02 0.52 -11.75
N CYS A 43 -14.11 1.48 -11.97
CA CYS A 43 -14.45 2.85 -12.37
C CYS A 43 -14.30 3.10 -13.86
N VAL A 44 -13.92 2.09 -14.61
CA VAL A 44 -13.71 2.15 -16.07
C VAL A 44 -14.77 1.35 -16.82
N PRO A 45 -15.00 1.61 -18.13
CA PRO A 45 -15.90 0.81 -18.96
C PRO A 45 -15.58 -0.68 -18.91
N LEU A 46 -16.60 -1.53 -19.04
CA LEU A 46 -16.50 -2.99 -18.89
C LEU A 46 -15.41 -3.60 -19.77
N GLU A 47 -15.29 -3.13 -21.01
CA GLU A 47 -14.29 -3.56 -21.98
C GLU A 47 -12.84 -3.26 -21.58
N HIS A 48 -12.61 -2.30 -20.65
CA HIS A 48 -11.28 -1.91 -20.17
C HIS A 48 -10.90 -2.59 -18.84
N GLN A 49 -11.87 -3.14 -18.10
CA GLN A 49 -11.67 -3.64 -16.74
C GLN A 49 -10.56 -4.68 -16.63
N ASP A 50 -10.54 -5.65 -17.54
CA ASP A 50 -9.53 -6.72 -17.54
C ASP A 50 -8.12 -6.19 -17.87
N GLY A 51 -8.03 -5.13 -18.67
CA GLY A 51 -6.78 -4.41 -18.92
C GLY A 51 -6.22 -3.79 -17.64
N VAL A 52 -7.06 -3.06 -16.91
CA VAL A 52 -6.67 -2.40 -15.64
C VAL A 52 -6.26 -3.42 -14.58
N LYS A 53 -6.98 -4.53 -14.43
CA LYS A 53 -6.59 -5.63 -13.51
C LYS A 53 -5.21 -6.22 -13.81
N LYS A 54 -4.77 -6.13 -15.07
CA LYS A 54 -3.48 -6.64 -15.51
C LYS A 54 -2.33 -5.65 -15.38
N HIS A 55 -2.56 -4.39 -15.01
CA HIS A 55 -1.51 -3.37 -14.86
C HIS A 55 -0.38 -3.85 -13.94
N ALA A 56 -0.72 -4.40 -12.78
CA ALA A 56 0.25 -4.88 -11.79
C ALA A 56 1.09 -6.09 -12.25
N TYR A 57 0.71 -6.76 -13.33
CA TYR A 57 1.50 -7.83 -13.93
C TYR A 57 2.53 -7.34 -14.96
N ARG A 58 2.54 -6.04 -15.28
CA ARG A 58 3.48 -5.46 -16.24
C ARG A 58 4.82 -5.19 -15.58
N LEU A 59 5.88 -5.46 -16.32
CA LEU A 59 7.22 -5.03 -15.92
C LEU A 59 7.29 -3.50 -15.85
N GLY A 60 7.91 -2.98 -14.81
CA GLY A 60 8.06 -1.56 -14.57
C GLY A 60 6.87 -0.89 -13.87
N PHE A 61 5.77 -1.60 -13.60
CA PHE A 61 4.61 -1.00 -12.96
C PHE A 61 4.89 -0.48 -11.55
N PHE A 62 5.69 -1.21 -10.77
CA PHE A 62 6.04 -0.83 -9.39
C PHE A 62 7.33 -0.01 -9.28
N LYS A 63 7.99 0.29 -10.41
CA LYS A 63 9.33 0.89 -10.39
C LYS A 63 9.32 2.36 -9.95
N ASP A 64 8.39 3.14 -10.51
CA ASP A 64 8.40 4.60 -10.39
C ASP A 64 7.13 5.09 -9.65
N LEU A 65 6.70 4.36 -8.61
CA LEU A 65 5.55 4.73 -7.79
C LEU A 65 5.84 6.00 -6.98
N GLU A 66 4.86 6.89 -6.90
CA GLU A 66 4.94 8.04 -6.02
C GLU A 66 4.92 7.60 -4.55
N VAL A 67 5.72 8.26 -3.73
CA VAL A 67 5.71 8.05 -2.26
C VAL A 67 4.48 8.73 -1.65
N ILE A 68 3.76 8.01 -0.79
CA ILE A 68 2.65 8.61 -0.03
C ILE A 68 3.20 9.69 0.92
N PRO A 69 2.67 10.92 0.86
CA PRO A 69 3.17 12.04 1.65
C PRO A 69 3.26 11.74 3.16
N GLY A 70 4.36 12.16 3.77
CA GLY A 70 4.59 11.99 5.20
C GLY A 70 5.17 10.63 5.60
N SER A 71 5.04 9.58 4.75
CA SER A 71 5.43 8.21 5.09
C SER A 71 6.90 8.06 5.44
N GLN A 72 7.80 8.68 4.68
CA GLN A 72 9.24 8.59 4.92
C GLN A 72 9.61 9.12 6.30
N LYS A 73 9.16 10.35 6.63
CA LYS A 73 9.46 11.00 7.89
C LYS A 73 8.94 10.18 9.08
N VAL A 74 7.65 9.82 9.05
CA VAL A 74 7.02 9.13 10.18
C VAL A 74 7.59 7.72 10.35
N LEU A 75 7.87 6.98 9.26
CA LEU A 75 8.49 5.66 9.34
C LEU A 75 9.93 5.71 9.88
N GLU A 76 10.69 6.74 9.53
CA GLU A 76 12.03 6.93 10.09
C GLU A 76 11.96 7.17 11.61
N GLU A 77 11.06 8.03 12.07
CA GLU A 77 10.82 8.29 13.49
C GLU A 77 10.32 7.04 14.24
N LEU A 78 9.41 6.26 13.63
CA LEU A 78 8.95 4.98 14.19
C LEU A 78 10.07 3.95 14.26
N SER A 79 10.92 3.88 13.24
CA SER A 79 12.04 2.94 13.17
C SER A 79 13.10 3.23 14.22
N ALA A 80 13.25 4.49 14.66
CA ALA A 80 14.13 4.87 15.75
C ALA A 80 13.66 4.39 17.13
N LYS A 81 12.35 4.16 17.30
CA LYS A 81 11.73 3.78 18.57
C LYS A 81 11.24 2.34 18.62
N HIS A 82 10.95 1.75 17.45
CA HIS A 82 10.25 0.48 17.32
C HIS A 82 10.91 -0.41 16.26
N ARG A 83 10.59 -1.69 16.27
CA ARG A 83 10.94 -2.61 15.17
C ARG A 83 9.89 -2.48 14.08
N VAL A 84 10.23 -1.80 13.00
CA VAL A 84 9.36 -1.60 11.85
C VAL A 84 9.73 -2.59 10.73
N TYR A 85 8.73 -3.22 10.14
CA TYR A 85 8.85 -4.11 9.00
C TYR A 85 7.90 -3.67 7.90
N ILE A 86 8.39 -3.62 6.67
CA ILE A 86 7.52 -3.53 5.49
C ILE A 86 7.03 -4.94 5.15
N ALA A 87 5.71 -5.12 5.02
CA ALA A 87 5.10 -6.42 4.73
C ALA A 87 4.14 -6.31 3.54
N SER A 88 4.60 -6.71 2.36
CA SER A 88 3.82 -6.66 1.12
C SER A 88 3.47 -8.04 0.60
N ALA A 89 2.21 -8.22 0.12
CA ALA A 89 1.75 -9.44 -0.57
C ALA A 89 2.29 -9.52 -2.02
N ALA A 90 3.57 -9.20 -2.20
CA ALA A 90 4.23 -9.05 -3.49
C ALA A 90 4.30 -10.35 -4.32
N MET A 91 4.16 -11.53 -3.68
CA MET A 91 4.14 -12.81 -4.38
C MET A 91 2.96 -12.97 -5.33
N GLN A 92 1.90 -12.19 -5.17
CA GLN A 92 0.79 -12.15 -6.13
C GLN A 92 1.25 -11.65 -7.52
N PHE A 93 2.27 -10.78 -7.55
CA PHE A 93 2.84 -10.19 -8.76
C PHE A 93 4.35 -10.46 -8.79
N PRO A 94 4.83 -11.63 -9.27
CA PRO A 94 6.24 -12.02 -9.16
C PRO A 94 7.23 -11.02 -9.78
N ASN A 95 6.82 -10.28 -10.83
CA ASN A 95 7.60 -9.19 -11.41
C ASN A 95 7.82 -8.02 -10.43
N SER A 96 6.95 -7.84 -9.44
CA SER A 96 7.05 -6.76 -8.45
C SER A 96 8.17 -6.94 -7.42
N LEU A 97 8.67 -8.17 -7.21
CA LEU A 97 9.60 -8.48 -6.12
C LEU A 97 10.87 -7.63 -6.18
N LYS A 98 11.51 -7.59 -7.35
CA LYS A 98 12.71 -6.78 -7.54
C LYS A 98 12.37 -5.29 -7.56
N GLU A 99 11.31 -4.90 -8.28
CA GLU A 99 10.91 -3.51 -8.41
C GLU A 99 10.59 -2.88 -7.05
N LYS A 100 9.84 -3.60 -6.19
CA LYS A 100 9.54 -3.16 -4.82
C LYS A 100 10.78 -3.09 -3.93
N SER A 101 11.70 -4.05 -4.07
CA SER A 101 12.95 -4.00 -3.32
C SER A 101 13.81 -2.80 -3.71
N ASP A 102 13.97 -2.55 -5.01
CA ASP A 102 14.72 -1.41 -5.52
C ASP A 102 14.08 -0.07 -5.10
N TRP A 103 12.75 0.01 -5.20
CA TRP A 103 11.99 1.17 -4.77
C TRP A 103 12.16 1.47 -3.27
N LEU A 104 12.18 0.43 -2.42
CA LEU A 104 12.46 0.58 -0.99
C LEU A 104 13.91 0.99 -0.72
N ASP A 105 14.88 0.55 -1.53
CA ASP A 105 16.26 1.01 -1.43
C ASP A 105 16.39 2.50 -1.74
N GLU A 106 15.63 2.99 -2.72
CA GLU A 106 15.64 4.38 -3.13
C GLU A 106 14.93 5.30 -2.13
N HIS A 107 13.71 4.93 -1.73
CA HIS A 107 12.83 5.83 -0.98
C HIS A 107 12.85 5.63 0.54
N PHE A 108 13.22 4.43 1.02
CA PHE A 108 13.23 4.05 2.44
C PHE A 108 14.54 3.35 2.83
N PRO A 109 15.72 3.96 2.57
CA PRO A 109 17.03 3.32 2.81
C PRO A 109 17.29 3.00 4.29
N PHE A 110 16.57 3.64 5.21
CA PHE A 110 16.64 3.35 6.65
C PHE A 110 15.90 2.05 7.04
N ILE A 111 15.10 1.45 6.15
CA ILE A 111 14.48 0.13 6.33
C ILE A 111 15.41 -0.94 5.72
N PRO A 112 16.23 -1.65 6.51
CA PRO A 112 17.17 -2.62 5.98
C PRO A 112 16.43 -3.82 5.36
N TRP A 113 17.09 -4.54 4.46
CA TRP A 113 16.49 -5.68 3.76
C TRP A 113 15.94 -6.78 4.70
N GLN A 114 16.55 -6.95 5.89
CA GLN A 114 16.07 -7.88 6.91
C GLN A 114 14.68 -7.54 7.46
N ASN A 115 14.27 -6.29 7.31
CA ASN A 115 12.98 -5.77 7.75
C ASN A 115 11.95 -5.69 6.61
N ARG A 116 12.20 -6.38 5.47
CA ARG A 116 11.30 -6.41 4.31
C ARG A 116 10.76 -7.80 4.12
N ILE A 117 9.43 -7.96 4.22
CA ILE A 117 8.71 -9.22 4.11
C ILE A 117 7.88 -9.18 2.82
N LEU A 118 8.38 -9.83 1.77
CA LEU A 118 7.66 -10.02 0.52
C LEU A 118 6.98 -11.39 0.56
N CYS A 119 5.70 -11.43 0.88
CA CYS A 119 4.96 -12.67 1.19
C CYS A 119 3.74 -12.87 0.28
N GLY A 120 3.07 -14.01 0.46
CA GLY A 120 1.77 -14.28 -0.19
C GLY A 120 0.59 -13.84 0.68
N HIS A 121 0.61 -14.23 1.98
CA HIS A 121 -0.43 -13.88 2.94
C HIS A 121 0.15 -13.26 4.20
N LYS A 122 -0.53 -12.24 4.73
CA LYS A 122 -0.12 -11.53 5.95
C LYS A 122 -0.65 -12.16 7.25
N HIS A 123 -1.53 -13.16 7.19
CA HIS A 123 -2.09 -13.83 8.39
C HIS A 123 -1.04 -14.57 9.25
N ILE A 124 0.17 -14.77 8.73
CA ILE A 124 1.30 -15.34 9.47
C ILE A 124 2.03 -14.32 10.35
N LEU A 125 1.77 -13.02 10.14
CA LEU A 125 2.45 -11.96 10.88
C LEU A 125 1.96 -11.94 12.33
N LYS A 126 2.91 -11.84 13.26
CA LYS A 126 2.64 -11.70 14.70
C LYS A 126 3.42 -10.53 15.24
N GLY A 127 2.71 -9.51 15.70
CA GLY A 127 3.30 -8.29 16.22
C GLY A 127 2.27 -7.40 16.92
N ASP A 128 2.68 -6.19 17.26
CA ASP A 128 1.84 -5.29 18.06
C ASP A 128 0.88 -4.47 17.19
N VAL A 129 1.32 -4.05 16.00
CA VAL A 129 0.54 -3.20 15.09
C VAL A 129 0.69 -3.69 13.65
N LEU A 130 -0.41 -3.66 12.88
CA LEU A 130 -0.42 -3.80 11.42
C LEU A 130 -1.13 -2.59 10.81
N ILE A 131 -0.45 -1.87 9.93
CA ILE A 131 -0.98 -0.77 9.12
C ILE A 131 -1.14 -1.30 7.69
N ASP A 132 -2.36 -1.31 7.17
CA ASP A 132 -2.68 -1.91 5.87
C ASP A 132 -3.93 -1.22 5.29
N ASP A 133 -4.05 -1.15 3.98
CA ASP A 133 -5.22 -0.60 3.28
C ASP A 133 -6.33 -1.65 3.05
N ARG A 134 -6.02 -2.94 3.27
CA ARG A 134 -6.91 -4.08 3.04
C ARG A 134 -7.48 -4.64 4.33
N ALA A 135 -8.78 -4.41 4.56
CA ALA A 135 -9.45 -4.90 5.77
C ALA A 135 -9.32 -6.42 5.99
N TYR A 136 -9.23 -7.23 4.92
CA TYR A 136 -9.08 -8.68 5.07
C TYR A 136 -7.74 -9.08 5.69
N ASN A 137 -6.67 -8.28 5.52
CA ASN A 137 -5.40 -8.49 6.20
C ASN A 137 -5.49 -8.14 7.69
N LEU A 138 -6.26 -7.09 8.00
CA LEU A 138 -6.40 -6.53 9.34
C LEU A 138 -7.31 -7.38 10.24
N LYS A 139 -8.42 -7.91 9.70
CA LYS A 139 -9.43 -8.67 10.47
C LYS A 139 -8.91 -9.94 11.14
N ASN A 140 -7.80 -10.49 10.66
CA ASN A 140 -7.19 -11.70 11.21
C ASN A 140 -5.86 -11.44 11.92
N PHE A 141 -5.55 -10.18 12.20
CA PHE A 141 -4.33 -9.81 12.92
C PHE A 141 -4.61 -9.74 14.41
N ASP A 142 -3.81 -10.47 15.22
CA ASP A 142 -4.03 -10.60 16.67
C ASP A 142 -3.61 -9.33 17.46
N GLY A 143 -2.88 -8.39 16.84
CA GLY A 143 -2.48 -7.12 17.45
C GLY A 143 -3.48 -5.99 17.20
N ARG A 144 -2.99 -4.75 17.18
CA ARG A 144 -3.78 -3.54 16.85
C ARG A 144 -3.78 -3.33 15.33
N PRO A 145 -4.91 -3.57 14.64
CA PRO A 145 -5.05 -3.29 13.21
C PRO A 145 -5.36 -1.82 12.99
N ILE A 146 -4.69 -1.16 12.04
CA ILE A 146 -4.99 0.21 11.60
C ILE A 146 -5.24 0.19 10.10
N LEU A 147 -6.45 0.55 9.67
CA LEU A 147 -6.80 0.70 8.27
C LEU A 147 -6.30 2.04 7.75
N PHE A 148 -5.35 2.01 6.82
CA PHE A 148 -4.90 3.23 6.15
C PHE A 148 -5.86 3.58 5.02
N SER A 149 -6.27 4.84 4.95
CA SER A 149 -7.26 5.30 3.97
C SER A 149 -6.70 5.27 2.54
N SER A 150 -7.43 4.59 1.66
CA SER A 150 -7.22 4.56 0.22
C SER A 150 -8.59 4.71 -0.46
N PRO A 151 -8.68 5.21 -1.70
CA PRO A 151 -9.95 5.42 -2.37
C PRO A 151 -10.87 4.20 -2.36
N HIS A 152 -10.33 2.98 -2.49
CA HIS A 152 -11.14 1.74 -2.53
C HIS A 152 -11.78 1.37 -1.18
N ASN A 153 -11.21 1.82 -0.04
CA ASN A 153 -11.67 1.41 1.29
C ASN A 153 -12.46 2.48 2.04
N LEU A 154 -12.73 3.65 1.44
CA LEU A 154 -13.40 4.78 2.10
C LEU A 154 -14.82 4.48 2.59
N ALA A 155 -15.47 3.45 2.05
CA ALA A 155 -16.79 3.00 2.49
C ALA A 155 -16.76 2.04 3.69
N GLN A 156 -15.58 1.66 4.19
CA GLN A 156 -15.42 0.75 5.34
C GLN A 156 -15.31 1.57 6.64
N ASP A 157 -16.03 1.18 7.68
CA ASP A 157 -16.13 1.91 8.96
C ASP A 157 -15.94 1.03 10.21
N ASP A 158 -15.61 -0.24 10.03
CA ASP A 158 -15.55 -1.25 11.09
C ASP A 158 -14.15 -1.44 11.72
N LEU A 159 -13.17 -0.61 11.35
CA LEU A 159 -11.78 -0.69 11.82
C LEU A 159 -11.26 0.66 12.30
N GLU A 160 -10.27 0.65 13.19
CA GLU A 160 -9.50 1.84 13.51
C GLU A 160 -8.83 2.38 12.24
N ARG A 161 -9.03 3.67 11.94
CA ARG A 161 -8.58 4.30 10.71
C ARG A 161 -7.49 5.34 10.94
N ALA A 162 -6.62 5.46 9.96
CA ALA A 162 -5.72 6.60 9.78
C ALA A 162 -5.87 7.13 8.35
N ASP A 163 -6.12 8.42 8.21
CA ASP A 163 -6.32 9.07 6.91
C ASP A 163 -5.02 9.64 6.33
N SER A 164 -3.98 9.69 7.15
CA SER A 164 -2.66 10.22 6.78
C SER A 164 -1.55 9.63 7.64
N TRP A 165 -0.31 9.90 7.25
CA TRP A 165 0.86 9.56 8.07
C TRP A 165 0.99 10.43 9.33
N GLU A 166 0.43 11.63 9.33
CA GLU A 166 0.28 12.48 10.51
C GLU A 166 -0.63 11.85 11.56
N ASP A 167 -1.72 11.18 11.12
CA ASP A 167 -2.59 10.41 12.01
C ASP A 167 -1.84 9.20 12.60
N ILE A 168 -1.04 8.51 11.78
CA ILE A 168 -0.18 7.41 12.25
C ILE A 168 0.81 7.92 13.30
N ALA A 169 1.46 9.06 13.05
CA ALA A 169 2.36 9.67 14.03
C ALA A 169 1.65 9.95 15.35
N THR A 170 0.46 10.55 15.31
CA THR A 170 -0.36 10.84 16.49
C THR A 170 -0.73 9.59 17.28
N LYS A 171 -0.92 8.46 16.60
CA LYS A 171 -1.34 7.19 17.21
C LYS A 171 -0.18 6.36 17.79
N LEU A 172 1.04 6.51 17.25
CA LEU A 172 2.13 5.58 17.50
C LEU A 172 3.44 6.23 18.02
N LEU A 173 3.60 7.54 17.92
CA LEU A 173 4.78 8.30 18.42
C LEU A 173 4.53 8.98 19.75
#